data_62e37b130362e509c1c5d5dc4f584630
#
_entry.id   62e37b130362e509c1c5d5dc4f584630
#
_cell.length_a   1.000
_cell.length_b   1.000
_cell.length_c   1.000
_cell.angle_alpha   90.00
_cell.angle_beta   90.00
_cell.angle_gamma   90.00
#
_symmetry.space_group_name_H-M   'P 1'
#
loop_
_entity.id
_entity.type
_entity.pdbx_description
1 polymer ?
#
loop_
_entity_poly.entity_id
_entity_poly.type
_entity_poly.pdbx_seq_one_letter_code
_entity_poly.pdbx_strand_id
1 'polypeptide(L)'
;AHPRKFNPEAHTRFPINHARILSHHTDNSHERGHTAMNGVNNPTKLGVIGAGGVGSATAYAAMVRGSADEIVLYDIDGKRAHAEALDIAHGAMFAHEATVTGGDDIELLRDCDMVIITAGARQKPGQPRLELAGANVAILEKLLPNIMSVAPNAIIMLVTNPCDVLTVVAQKITGLPANRVLSSGTVLDSSRLRWLIANKAGVSIKSVHANVVGEHGDSEFPVWSAANIGMVPLTEWEQDGKLVFTDEVRAELANEAMRAAYKVIEG
;
A
#
# COMPACT_ATOMS: atom_id res chain seq x y z
N ALA A 1 27.20 -56.97 6.38
CA ALA A 1 26.53 -55.69 6.65
C ALA A 1 25.45 -55.89 7.71
N HIS A 2 25.71 -55.42 8.95
CA HIS A 2 24.76 -55.50 10.07
C HIS A 2 23.93 -54.22 10.15
N PRO A 3 22.60 -54.28 10.37
CA PRO A 3 21.80 -53.10 10.61
C PRO A 3 21.98 -52.57 12.04
N ARG A 4 22.23 -51.26 12.16
CA ARG A 4 22.32 -50.57 13.45
C ARG A 4 20.91 -50.44 14.06
N LYS A 5 20.77 -50.89 15.31
CA LYS A 5 19.56 -50.77 16.13
C LYS A 5 19.35 -49.31 16.54
N PHE A 6 18.10 -48.85 16.38
CA PHE A 6 17.59 -47.56 16.88
C PHE A 6 17.40 -47.63 18.40
N ASN A 7 17.94 -46.66 19.13
CA ASN A 7 17.78 -46.55 20.58
C ASN A 7 16.78 -45.42 20.91
N PRO A 8 15.64 -45.67 21.56
CA PRO A 8 14.57 -44.68 21.74
C PRO A 8 14.61 -43.94 23.09
N GLU A 9 15.73 -43.78 23.74
CA GLU A 9 15.80 -43.05 25.02
C GLU A 9 16.84 -41.94 25.01
N ALA A 10 16.38 -40.72 24.52
CA ALA A 10 17.05 -39.45 24.87
C ALA A 10 16.01 -38.32 24.81
N HIS A 11 15.02 -38.36 25.71
CA HIS A 11 14.18 -37.20 26.00
C HIS A 11 14.91 -36.27 26.98
N THR A 12 15.65 -35.29 26.46
CA THR A 12 16.09 -34.12 27.23
C THR A 12 14.88 -33.17 27.35
N ARG A 13 14.25 -33.17 28.52
CA ARG A 13 13.25 -32.18 28.93
C ARG A 13 13.95 -30.83 29.13
N PHE A 14 13.58 -29.82 28.32
CA PHE A 14 13.82 -28.42 28.65
C PHE A 14 12.74 -27.94 29.62
N PRO A 15 13.08 -27.32 30.75
CA PRO A 15 12.09 -26.76 31.66
C PRO A 15 11.57 -25.46 31.08
N ILE A 16 10.27 -25.43 30.72
CA ILE A 16 9.52 -24.21 30.40
C ILE A 16 9.27 -23.48 31.71
N ASN A 17 9.93 -22.37 31.93
CA ASN A 17 9.78 -21.55 33.12
C ASN A 17 8.55 -20.63 32.94
N HIS A 18 7.41 -21.02 33.47
CA HIS A 18 6.10 -20.34 33.39
C HIS A 18 5.91 -19.20 34.41
N ALA A 19 6.97 -18.51 34.79
CA ALA A 19 6.84 -17.42 35.75
C ALA A 19 7.59 -16.18 35.30
N ARG A 20 6.96 -15.38 34.41
CA ARG A 20 7.24 -13.93 34.28
C ARG A 20 6.42 -13.26 33.18
N ILE A 21 5.11 -13.35 33.28
CA ILE A 21 4.22 -12.41 32.59
C ILE A 21 3.17 -11.99 33.62
N LEU A 22 3.45 -10.96 34.39
CA LEU A 22 2.50 -10.04 35.03
C LEU A 22 3.30 -9.11 35.95
N SER A 23 3.20 -7.87 35.66
CA SER A 23 3.64 -6.66 36.37
C SER A 23 4.72 -5.87 35.67
N HIS A 24 4.28 -4.83 34.93
CA HIS A 24 4.71 -3.45 35.15
C HIS A 24 3.95 -2.56 34.16
N HIS A 25 2.74 -2.16 34.60
CA HIS A 25 2.18 -0.87 34.17
C HIS A 25 2.88 0.19 35.02
N THR A 26 3.74 0.97 34.41
CA THR A 26 4.13 2.28 34.92
C THR A 26 4.07 3.25 33.77
N ASP A 27 3.16 4.19 33.95
CA ASP A 27 2.98 5.47 33.29
C ASP A 27 4.32 6.14 32.95
N ASN A 28 4.56 6.46 31.65
CA ASN A 28 5.60 7.36 31.22
C ASN A 28 5.14 8.12 29.97
N SER A 29 4.38 9.18 30.21
CA SER A 29 4.23 10.31 29.30
C SER A 29 5.56 11.06 29.22
N HIS A 30 6.41 10.82 28.20
CA HIS A 30 7.46 11.77 27.82
C HIS A 30 7.94 11.54 26.39
N GLU A 31 7.79 12.59 25.61
CA GLU A 31 8.56 13.04 24.44
C GLU A 31 9.30 11.94 23.62
N ARG A 32 8.70 11.51 22.51
CA ARG A 32 9.41 10.76 21.48
C ARG A 32 10.13 11.70 20.51
N GLY A 33 11.34 12.09 20.88
CA GLY A 33 12.31 12.64 19.95
C GLY A 33 12.81 11.52 19.05
N HIS A 34 12.74 11.69 17.74
CA HIS A 34 13.37 10.80 16.78
C HIS A 34 14.88 10.78 16.98
N THR A 35 15.38 9.78 17.70
CA THR A 35 16.80 9.41 17.68
C THR A 35 16.87 8.01 17.06
N ALA A 36 17.38 7.95 15.83
CA ALA A 36 17.66 6.70 15.15
C ALA A 36 18.72 5.87 15.91
N MET A 37 18.57 4.55 15.83
CA MET A 37 19.55 3.50 16.18
C MET A 37 19.74 3.15 17.65
N ASN A 38 18.72 2.54 18.25
CA ASN A 38 18.94 1.48 19.24
C ASN A 38 17.81 0.45 19.06
N GLY A 39 18.17 -0.80 18.78
CA GLY A 39 17.33 -1.90 18.34
C GLY A 39 16.22 -2.37 19.29
N VAL A 40 15.24 -1.51 19.50
CA VAL A 40 13.91 -1.89 19.93
C VAL A 40 12.99 -1.48 18.79
N ASN A 41 12.59 -2.42 17.94
CA ASN A 41 11.57 -2.19 16.94
C ASN A 41 10.28 -1.80 17.69
N ASN A 42 9.94 -0.51 17.71
CA ASN A 42 8.57 -0.13 18.00
C ASN A 42 7.69 -0.75 16.90
N PRO A 43 6.60 -1.43 17.28
CA PRO A 43 5.69 -1.99 16.28
C PRO A 43 5.24 -0.88 15.33
N THR A 44 5.32 -1.14 14.04
CA THR A 44 4.85 -0.22 13.01
C THR A 44 3.33 -0.30 12.89
N LYS A 45 2.65 0.84 12.80
CA LYS A 45 1.19 0.91 12.73
C LYS A 45 0.69 1.58 11.46
N LEU A 46 -0.13 0.86 10.71
CA LEU A 46 -0.74 1.30 9.46
C LEU A 46 -2.24 1.51 9.63
N GLY A 47 -2.71 2.72 9.38
CA GLY A 47 -4.13 3.03 9.23
C GLY A 47 -4.57 2.98 7.77
N VAL A 48 -5.68 2.32 7.48
CA VAL A 48 -6.33 2.31 6.16
C VAL A 48 -7.74 2.87 6.30
N ILE A 49 -7.98 4.00 5.65
CA ILE A 49 -9.27 4.69 5.66
C ILE A 49 -10.11 4.23 4.47
N GLY A 50 -11.26 3.65 4.76
CA GLY A 50 -12.17 3.05 3.78
C GLY A 50 -12.04 1.53 3.74
N ALA A 51 -13.05 0.82 4.27
CA ALA A 51 -13.16 -0.64 4.25
C ALA A 51 -13.88 -1.14 2.97
N GLY A 52 -13.66 -0.46 1.84
CA GLY A 52 -14.09 -0.90 0.51
C GLY A 52 -13.11 -1.89 -0.12
N GLY A 53 -13.36 -2.32 -1.35
CA GLY A 53 -12.52 -3.30 -2.04
C GLY A 53 -11.03 -2.93 -2.09
N VAL A 54 -10.71 -1.64 -2.31
CA VAL A 54 -9.31 -1.18 -2.33
C VAL A 54 -8.70 -1.20 -0.93
N GLY A 55 -9.43 -0.69 0.08
CA GLY A 55 -8.91 -0.64 1.46
C GLY A 55 -8.71 -2.03 2.06
N SER A 56 -9.70 -2.92 1.94
CA SER A 56 -9.59 -4.30 2.44
C SER A 56 -8.46 -5.05 1.73
N ALA A 57 -8.31 -4.90 0.40
CA ALA A 57 -7.18 -5.49 -0.34
C ALA A 57 -5.83 -4.90 0.10
N THR A 58 -5.77 -3.60 0.41
CA THR A 58 -4.56 -2.95 0.91
C THR A 58 -4.16 -3.50 2.28
N ALA A 59 -5.11 -3.60 3.21
CA ALA A 59 -4.88 -4.15 4.54
C ALA A 59 -4.45 -5.62 4.48
N TYR A 60 -5.12 -6.43 3.67
CA TYR A 60 -4.75 -7.82 3.43
C TYR A 60 -3.34 -7.96 2.87
N ALA A 61 -3.00 -7.18 1.83
CA ALA A 61 -1.67 -7.20 1.25
C ALA A 61 -0.59 -6.74 2.24
N ALA A 62 -0.88 -5.75 3.08
CA ALA A 62 0.02 -5.27 4.12
C ALA A 62 0.32 -6.37 5.14
N MET A 63 -0.71 -7.13 5.59
CA MET A 63 -0.54 -8.27 6.49
C MET A 63 0.30 -9.37 5.84
N VAL A 64 -0.05 -9.81 4.62
CA VAL A 64 0.66 -10.89 3.93
C VAL A 64 2.13 -10.54 3.69
N ARG A 65 2.45 -9.27 3.44
CA ARG A 65 3.82 -8.80 3.19
C ARG A 65 4.59 -8.44 4.46
N GLY A 66 3.96 -8.42 5.62
CA GLY A 66 4.58 -7.94 6.85
C GLY A 66 4.98 -6.46 6.77
N SER A 67 4.12 -5.63 6.18
CA SER A 67 4.41 -4.19 5.99
C SER A 67 4.18 -3.37 7.25
N ALA A 68 3.43 -3.89 8.21
CA ALA A 68 3.18 -3.30 9.52
C ALA A 68 2.82 -4.39 10.53
N ASP A 69 3.10 -4.13 11.81
CA ASP A 69 2.79 -5.03 12.94
C ASP A 69 1.35 -4.83 13.44
N GLU A 70 0.83 -3.60 13.29
CA GLU A 70 -0.55 -3.24 13.57
C GLU A 70 -1.20 -2.65 12.31
N ILE A 71 -2.37 -3.16 11.94
CA ILE A 71 -3.14 -2.69 10.78
C ILE A 71 -4.55 -2.33 11.27
N VAL A 72 -4.98 -1.13 10.97
CA VAL A 72 -6.30 -0.61 11.34
C VAL A 72 -7.11 -0.31 10.10
N LEU A 73 -8.30 -0.90 9.97
CA LEU A 73 -9.31 -0.48 9.00
C LEU A 73 -10.29 0.49 9.67
N TYR A 74 -10.34 1.73 9.18
CA TYR A 74 -11.31 2.72 9.60
C TYR A 74 -12.33 2.97 8.50
N ASP A 75 -13.62 2.95 8.82
CA ASP A 75 -14.70 3.35 7.91
C ASP A 75 -15.84 3.98 8.72
N ILE A 76 -16.60 4.89 8.11
CA ILE A 76 -17.84 5.42 8.69
C ILE A 76 -18.89 4.32 8.91
N ASP A 77 -18.83 3.24 8.13
CA ASP A 77 -19.53 1.99 8.40
C ASP A 77 -18.65 1.09 9.28
N GLY A 78 -18.67 1.34 10.59
CA GLY A 78 -17.86 0.62 11.56
C GLY A 78 -18.13 -0.88 11.58
N LYS A 79 -19.37 -1.31 11.28
CA LYS A 79 -19.70 -2.73 11.20
C LYS A 79 -18.97 -3.42 10.05
N ARG A 80 -18.93 -2.76 8.91
CA ARG A 80 -18.20 -3.23 7.74
C ARG A 80 -16.70 -3.26 8.02
N ALA A 81 -16.14 -2.19 8.55
CA ALA A 81 -14.71 -2.12 8.89
C ALA A 81 -14.31 -3.22 9.87
N HIS A 82 -15.15 -3.47 10.89
CA HIS A 82 -14.92 -4.55 11.85
C HIS A 82 -14.97 -5.93 11.19
N ALA A 83 -15.96 -6.19 10.33
CA ALA A 83 -16.11 -7.48 9.66
C ALA A 83 -14.95 -7.77 8.71
N GLU A 84 -14.53 -6.80 7.89
CA GLU A 84 -13.38 -6.93 6.98
C GLU A 84 -12.08 -7.15 7.77
N ALA A 85 -11.87 -6.39 8.85
CA ALA A 85 -10.70 -6.55 9.71
C ALA A 85 -10.65 -7.93 10.37
N LEU A 86 -11.79 -8.44 10.83
CA LEU A 86 -11.90 -9.77 11.44
C LEU A 86 -11.58 -10.88 10.43
N ASP A 87 -12.11 -10.78 9.20
CA ASP A 87 -11.83 -11.75 8.13
C ASP A 87 -10.33 -11.77 7.79
N ILE A 88 -9.70 -10.60 7.66
CA ILE A 88 -8.27 -10.49 7.43
C ILE A 88 -7.48 -11.08 8.61
N ALA A 89 -7.86 -10.76 9.86
CA ALA A 89 -7.18 -11.24 11.07
C ALA A 89 -7.20 -12.79 11.18
N HIS A 90 -8.26 -13.43 10.72
CA HIS A 90 -8.32 -14.89 10.69
C HIS A 90 -7.28 -15.53 9.75
N GLY A 91 -6.77 -14.78 8.79
CA GLY A 91 -5.67 -15.18 7.91
C GLY A 91 -4.27 -15.06 8.51
N ALA A 92 -4.09 -14.41 9.67
CA ALA A 92 -2.79 -14.12 10.26
C ALA A 92 -1.94 -15.38 10.53
N MET A 93 -2.58 -16.52 10.80
CA MET A 93 -1.89 -17.82 10.96
C MET A 93 -1.07 -18.22 9.72
N PHE A 94 -1.45 -17.75 8.53
CA PHE A 94 -0.85 -18.12 7.25
C PHE A 94 0.03 -17.01 6.64
N ALA A 95 0.24 -15.93 7.38
CA ALA A 95 0.94 -14.74 6.92
C ALA A 95 1.95 -14.24 7.97
N HIS A 96 2.44 -13.02 7.82
CA HIS A 96 3.20 -12.35 8.86
C HIS A 96 2.29 -12.07 10.07
N GLU A 97 2.82 -12.27 11.28
CA GLU A 97 2.09 -11.96 12.51
C GLU A 97 1.85 -10.45 12.61
N ALA A 98 0.59 -10.07 12.50
CA ALA A 98 0.13 -8.69 12.63
C ALA A 98 -1.21 -8.65 13.35
N THR A 99 -1.42 -7.61 14.14
CA THR A 99 -2.74 -7.32 14.73
C THR A 99 -3.58 -6.54 13.73
N VAL A 100 -4.77 -7.05 13.40
CA VAL A 100 -5.70 -6.36 12.47
C VAL A 100 -6.98 -6.01 13.23
N THR A 101 -7.33 -4.73 13.25
CA THR A 101 -8.54 -4.21 13.91
C THR A 101 -9.32 -3.31 12.97
N GLY A 102 -10.62 -3.10 13.24
CA GLY A 102 -11.45 -2.22 12.42
C GLY A 102 -12.66 -1.68 13.14
N GLY A 103 -13.10 -0.48 12.71
CA GLY A 103 -14.24 0.21 13.30
C GLY A 103 -14.41 1.63 12.76
N ASP A 104 -15.28 2.41 13.42
CA ASP A 104 -15.59 3.81 13.10
C ASP A 104 -15.09 4.81 14.17
N ASP A 105 -14.36 4.32 15.18
CA ASP A 105 -13.73 5.20 16.16
C ASP A 105 -12.38 5.71 15.62
N ILE A 106 -12.26 7.02 15.50
CA ILE A 106 -11.03 7.67 15.02
C ILE A 106 -9.80 7.37 15.92
N GLU A 107 -10.04 7.07 17.20
CA GLU A 107 -9.00 6.72 18.17
C GLU A 107 -8.25 5.43 17.80
N LEU A 108 -8.83 4.57 16.98
CA LEU A 108 -8.15 3.40 16.42
C LEU A 108 -6.89 3.79 15.62
N LEU A 109 -6.87 4.99 15.02
CA LEU A 109 -5.74 5.52 14.24
C LEU A 109 -4.68 6.19 15.10
N ARG A 110 -4.83 6.22 16.42
CA ARG A 110 -3.86 6.86 17.32
C ARG A 110 -2.47 6.29 17.10
N ASP A 111 -1.52 7.21 16.95
CA ASP A 111 -0.09 6.93 16.77
C ASP A 111 0.24 6.08 15.51
N CYS A 112 -0.60 6.08 14.48
CA CYS A 112 -0.24 5.47 13.19
C CYS A 112 1.01 6.15 12.62
N ASP A 113 1.94 5.34 12.10
CA ASP A 113 3.11 5.81 11.35
C ASP A 113 2.73 6.25 9.95
N MET A 114 1.74 5.57 9.37
CA MET A 114 1.19 5.88 8.05
C MET A 114 -0.32 5.71 8.01
N VAL A 115 -0.99 6.60 7.30
CA VAL A 115 -2.43 6.52 7.03
C VAL A 115 -2.66 6.56 5.53
N ILE A 116 -3.25 5.49 4.99
CA ILE A 116 -3.61 5.36 3.57
C ILE A 116 -5.10 5.67 3.42
N ILE A 117 -5.44 6.67 2.60
CA ILE A 117 -6.82 7.09 2.38
C ILE A 117 -7.32 6.52 1.05
N THR A 118 -8.21 5.53 1.15
CA THR A 118 -8.92 4.92 0.02
C THR A 118 -10.41 5.28 0.01
N ALA A 119 -10.90 5.91 1.09
CA ALA A 119 -12.27 6.36 1.21
C ALA A 119 -12.56 7.53 0.27
N GLY A 120 -13.68 7.47 -0.42
CA GLY A 120 -14.12 8.52 -1.32
C GLY A 120 -15.47 8.23 -1.96
N ALA A 121 -16.07 9.24 -2.54
CA ALA A 121 -17.27 9.09 -3.34
C ALA A 121 -16.97 8.26 -4.60
N ARG A 122 -17.87 7.35 -4.95
CA ARG A 122 -17.80 6.62 -6.23
C ARG A 122 -18.31 7.51 -7.35
N GLN A 123 -17.58 7.53 -8.45
CA GLN A 123 -18.04 8.22 -9.66
C GLN A 123 -19.33 7.57 -10.17
N LYS A 124 -20.36 8.40 -10.42
CA LYS A 124 -21.60 7.95 -11.04
C LYS A 124 -21.45 7.99 -12.57
N PRO A 125 -22.16 7.13 -13.32
CA PRO A 125 -22.18 7.23 -14.78
C PRO A 125 -22.57 8.66 -15.23
N GLY A 126 -21.75 9.26 -16.09
CA GLY A 126 -21.93 10.62 -16.60
C GLY A 126 -21.54 11.76 -15.64
N GLN A 127 -21.03 11.47 -14.45
CA GLN A 127 -20.60 12.50 -13.51
C GLN A 127 -19.25 13.10 -13.93
N PRO A 128 -19.12 14.43 -14.03
CA PRO A 128 -17.85 15.08 -14.33
C PRO A 128 -16.80 14.82 -13.25
N ARG A 129 -15.52 14.66 -13.65
CA ARG A 129 -14.39 14.48 -12.72
C ARG A 129 -14.28 15.62 -11.69
N LEU A 130 -14.63 16.86 -12.07
CA LEU A 130 -14.58 18.01 -11.18
C LEU A 130 -15.59 17.91 -10.03
N GLU A 131 -16.80 17.41 -10.29
CA GLU A 131 -17.81 17.20 -9.23
C GLU A 131 -17.36 16.10 -8.25
N LEU A 132 -16.76 15.04 -8.77
CA LEU A 132 -16.18 13.98 -7.93
C LEU A 132 -15.06 14.54 -7.05
N ALA A 133 -14.18 15.37 -7.62
CA ALA A 133 -13.12 16.03 -6.86
C ALA A 133 -13.68 16.87 -5.72
N GLY A 134 -14.72 17.71 -5.98
CA GLY A 134 -15.38 18.53 -4.96
C GLY A 134 -15.97 17.70 -3.81
N ALA A 135 -16.63 16.58 -4.13
CA ALA A 135 -17.18 15.68 -3.12
C ALA A 135 -16.08 15.07 -2.24
N ASN A 136 -14.97 14.65 -2.85
CA ASN A 136 -13.85 14.08 -2.13
C ASN A 136 -13.05 15.10 -1.30
N VAL A 137 -12.95 16.35 -1.77
CA VAL A 137 -12.40 17.45 -0.98
C VAL A 137 -13.22 17.66 0.30
N ALA A 138 -14.55 17.69 0.22
CA ALA A 138 -15.41 17.84 1.39
C ALA A 138 -15.26 16.69 2.41
N ILE A 139 -14.94 15.48 1.92
CA ILE A 139 -14.60 14.35 2.82
C ILE A 139 -13.26 14.62 3.51
N LEU A 140 -12.23 15.03 2.78
CA LEU A 140 -10.90 15.30 3.35
C LEU A 140 -10.90 16.45 4.35
N GLU A 141 -11.69 17.52 4.11
CA GLU A 141 -11.82 18.66 5.02
C GLU A 141 -12.33 18.25 6.42
N LYS A 142 -13.16 17.21 6.49
CA LYS A 142 -13.67 16.66 7.76
C LYS A 142 -12.74 15.62 8.35
N LEU A 143 -12.13 14.77 7.51
CA LEU A 143 -11.36 13.61 7.93
C LEU A 143 -9.95 13.99 8.41
N LEU A 144 -9.23 14.80 7.64
CA LEU A 144 -7.82 15.11 7.92
C LEU A 144 -7.59 15.79 9.28
N PRO A 145 -8.39 16.77 9.73
CA PRO A 145 -8.22 17.33 11.07
C PRO A 145 -8.35 16.29 12.19
N ASN A 146 -9.27 15.33 12.04
CA ASN A 146 -9.46 14.25 13.01
C ASN A 146 -8.27 13.29 13.02
N ILE A 147 -7.76 12.91 11.84
CA ILE A 147 -6.54 12.10 11.75
C ILE A 147 -5.37 12.82 12.42
N MET A 148 -5.18 14.10 12.12
CA MET A 148 -4.07 14.90 12.68
C MET A 148 -4.17 15.06 14.20
N SER A 149 -5.36 14.99 14.78
CA SER A 149 -5.54 15.07 16.25
C SER A 149 -5.08 13.80 16.97
N VAL A 150 -5.12 12.63 16.34
CA VAL A 150 -4.76 11.33 16.94
C VAL A 150 -3.44 10.77 16.40
N ALA A 151 -3.05 11.13 15.18
CA ALA A 151 -1.83 10.67 14.51
C ALA A 151 -1.06 11.86 13.88
N PRO A 152 -0.61 12.85 14.65
CA PRO A 152 0.02 14.07 14.13
C PRO A 152 1.34 13.82 13.40
N ASN A 153 1.97 12.67 13.65
CA ASN A 153 3.24 12.27 13.06
C ASN A 153 3.09 11.34 11.85
N ALA A 154 1.89 10.94 11.48
CA ALA A 154 1.67 10.00 10.38
C ALA A 154 2.08 10.58 9.01
N ILE A 155 2.56 9.72 8.13
CA ILE A 155 2.62 9.98 6.69
C ILE A 155 1.22 9.73 6.12
N ILE A 156 0.69 10.69 5.37
CA ILE A 156 -0.63 10.57 4.73
C ILE A 156 -0.44 10.19 3.25
N MET A 157 -1.03 9.10 2.82
CA MET A 157 -1.03 8.67 1.43
C MET A 157 -2.44 8.67 0.85
N LEU A 158 -2.64 9.41 -0.23
CA LEU A 158 -3.91 9.47 -0.96
C LEU A 158 -3.92 8.43 -2.10
N VAL A 159 -4.95 7.57 -2.09
CA VAL A 159 -5.25 6.61 -3.17
C VAL A 159 -6.57 6.98 -3.85
N THR A 160 -7.45 7.68 -3.13
CA THR A 160 -8.74 8.17 -3.64
C THR A 160 -8.54 9.13 -4.82
N ASN A 161 -9.24 8.89 -5.91
CA ASN A 161 -9.16 9.74 -7.10
C ASN A 161 -10.03 11.00 -7.00
N PRO A 162 -9.56 12.11 -7.63
CA PRO A 162 -8.29 12.30 -8.34
C PRO A 162 -7.12 12.51 -7.35
N CYS A 163 -6.27 11.50 -7.19
CA CYS A 163 -5.34 11.39 -6.07
C CYS A 163 -4.31 12.54 -6.02
N ASP A 164 -3.80 13.01 -7.15
CA ASP A 164 -2.81 14.08 -7.18
C ASP A 164 -3.41 15.43 -6.78
N VAL A 165 -4.63 15.74 -7.28
CA VAL A 165 -5.37 16.94 -6.88
C VAL A 165 -5.70 16.90 -5.39
N LEU A 166 -6.21 15.77 -4.91
CA LEU A 166 -6.55 15.59 -3.50
C LEU A 166 -5.31 15.66 -2.59
N THR A 167 -4.15 15.24 -3.06
CA THR A 167 -2.88 15.37 -2.34
C THR A 167 -2.49 16.83 -2.12
N VAL A 168 -2.60 17.67 -3.16
CA VAL A 168 -2.35 19.12 -3.03
C VAL A 168 -3.32 19.77 -2.04
N VAL A 169 -4.59 19.36 -2.07
CA VAL A 169 -5.60 19.83 -1.11
C VAL A 169 -5.28 19.36 0.30
N ALA A 170 -4.91 18.08 0.46
CA ALA A 170 -4.55 17.52 1.76
C ALA A 170 -3.32 18.20 2.38
N GLN A 171 -2.31 18.55 1.58
CA GLN A 171 -1.15 19.33 2.02
C GLN A 171 -1.58 20.71 2.56
N LYS A 172 -2.52 21.37 1.88
CA LYS A 172 -3.06 22.68 2.33
C LYS A 172 -3.87 22.57 3.61
N ILE A 173 -4.70 21.52 3.74
CA ILE A 173 -5.53 21.31 4.95
C ILE A 173 -4.66 21.00 6.16
N THR A 174 -3.68 20.10 6.00
CA THR A 174 -2.84 19.63 7.12
C THR A 174 -1.70 20.56 7.47
N GLY A 175 -1.24 21.37 6.51
CA GLY A 175 -0.03 22.19 6.66
C GLY A 175 1.26 21.37 6.74
N LEU A 176 1.20 20.06 6.50
CA LEU A 176 2.36 19.16 6.52
C LEU A 176 3.27 19.39 5.30
N PRO A 177 4.57 19.13 5.42
CA PRO A 177 5.48 19.20 4.28
C PRO A 177 5.18 18.09 3.25
N ALA A 178 5.55 18.34 1.99
CA ALA A 178 5.22 17.46 0.87
C ALA A 178 5.75 16.01 1.02
N ASN A 179 6.83 15.80 1.76
CA ASN A 179 7.36 14.46 2.06
C ASN A 179 6.52 13.68 3.09
N ARG A 180 5.50 14.28 3.66
CA ARG A 180 4.58 13.63 4.60
C ARG A 180 3.15 13.52 4.08
N VAL A 181 2.83 14.14 2.95
CA VAL A 181 1.52 14.01 2.27
C VAL A 181 1.77 13.74 0.82
N LEU A 182 1.48 12.54 0.39
CA LEU A 182 1.78 12.04 -0.96
C LEU A 182 0.59 11.25 -1.53
N SER A 183 0.60 11.00 -2.84
CA SER A 183 -0.34 10.08 -3.49
C SER A 183 0.34 8.78 -3.92
N SER A 184 -0.46 7.76 -4.21
CA SER A 184 0.02 6.57 -4.93
C SER A 184 0.44 6.91 -6.37
N GLY A 185 -0.08 8.00 -6.92
CA GLY A 185 0.25 8.50 -8.26
C GLY A 185 0.21 7.41 -9.31
N THR A 186 1.24 7.40 -10.15
CA THR A 186 1.41 6.49 -11.29
C THR A 186 2.12 5.16 -10.94
N VAL A 187 2.14 4.74 -9.66
CA VAL A 187 2.77 3.48 -9.24
C VAL A 187 2.09 2.28 -9.90
N LEU A 188 0.76 2.27 -9.95
CA LEU A 188 0.00 1.20 -10.59
C LEU A 188 0.19 1.22 -12.12
N ASP A 189 0.22 2.38 -12.73
CA ASP A 189 0.41 2.55 -14.19
C ASP A 189 1.82 2.11 -14.60
N SER A 190 2.83 2.41 -13.78
CA SER A 190 4.18 1.87 -13.95
C SER A 190 4.20 0.34 -13.85
N SER A 191 3.43 -0.25 -12.94
CA SER A 191 3.32 -1.71 -12.83
C SER A 191 2.62 -2.33 -14.04
N ARG A 192 1.56 -1.72 -14.56
CA ARG A 192 0.87 -2.12 -15.79
C ARG A 192 1.80 -2.09 -16.99
N LEU A 193 2.55 -0.99 -17.14
CA LEU A 193 3.53 -0.84 -18.22
C LEU A 193 4.61 -1.94 -18.15
N ARG A 194 5.17 -2.20 -16.96
CA ARG A 194 6.15 -3.27 -16.76
C ARG A 194 5.60 -4.65 -17.11
N TRP A 195 4.34 -4.91 -16.75
CA TRP A 195 3.67 -6.16 -17.09
C TRP A 195 3.50 -6.32 -18.61
N LEU A 196 3.09 -5.27 -19.31
CA LEU A 196 2.95 -5.26 -20.77
C LEU A 196 4.29 -5.48 -21.47
N ILE A 197 5.34 -4.79 -21.04
CA ILE A 197 6.70 -4.97 -21.56
C ILE A 197 7.19 -6.40 -21.34
N ALA A 198 7.02 -6.93 -20.12
CA ALA A 198 7.44 -8.28 -19.76
C ALA A 198 6.77 -9.35 -20.64
N ASN A 199 5.46 -9.23 -20.86
CA ASN A 199 4.71 -10.13 -21.73
C ASN A 199 5.16 -10.03 -23.17
N LYS A 200 5.40 -8.83 -23.69
CA LYS A 200 5.87 -8.60 -25.06
C LYS A 200 7.25 -9.19 -25.30
N ALA A 201 8.14 -9.08 -24.33
CA ALA A 201 9.52 -9.57 -24.41
C ALA A 201 9.67 -11.06 -23.97
N GLY A 202 8.63 -11.66 -23.37
CA GLY A 202 8.72 -13.01 -22.82
C GLY A 202 9.68 -13.14 -21.63
N VAL A 203 9.80 -12.10 -20.77
CA VAL A 203 10.71 -12.05 -19.63
C VAL A 203 9.97 -11.90 -18.31
N SER A 204 10.68 -12.13 -17.19
CA SER A 204 10.13 -11.84 -15.87
C SER A 204 9.85 -10.35 -15.70
N ILE A 205 8.67 -9.99 -15.15
CA ILE A 205 8.33 -8.61 -14.82
C ILE A 205 9.35 -7.98 -13.86
N LYS A 206 10.01 -8.77 -13.01
CA LYS A 206 11.06 -8.31 -12.09
C LYS A 206 12.33 -7.84 -12.79
N SER A 207 12.53 -8.22 -14.05
CA SER A 207 13.65 -7.77 -14.87
C SER A 207 13.36 -6.48 -15.63
N VAL A 208 12.12 -5.99 -15.60
CA VAL A 208 11.69 -4.80 -16.33
C VAL A 208 11.75 -3.58 -15.42
N HIS A 209 12.47 -2.56 -15.83
CA HIS A 209 12.54 -1.26 -15.18
C HIS A 209 11.95 -0.21 -16.14
N ALA A 210 10.76 0.24 -15.83
CA ALA A 210 10.05 1.27 -16.60
C ALA A 210 9.13 2.05 -15.66
N ASN A 211 8.97 3.32 -15.88
CA ASN A 211 8.14 4.18 -15.06
C ASN A 211 7.20 5.00 -15.93
N VAL A 212 5.99 5.17 -15.46
CA VAL A 212 5.04 6.18 -15.89
C VAL A 212 5.10 7.32 -14.90
N VAL A 213 5.11 8.55 -15.36
CA VAL A 213 5.16 9.76 -14.54
C VAL A 213 4.14 10.78 -14.99
N GLY A 214 3.96 11.84 -14.21
CA GLY A 214 2.93 12.86 -14.44
C GLY A 214 1.76 12.69 -13.49
N GLU A 215 0.65 13.33 -13.80
CA GLU A 215 -0.61 13.17 -13.07
C GLU A 215 -1.26 11.83 -13.43
N HIS A 216 -1.68 11.06 -12.43
CA HIS A 216 -2.42 9.82 -12.68
C HIS A 216 -3.71 10.08 -13.43
N GLY A 217 -3.75 9.74 -14.71
CA GLY A 217 -4.86 9.97 -15.64
C GLY A 217 -4.39 10.24 -17.07
N ASP A 218 -5.13 11.10 -17.79
CA ASP A 218 -4.94 11.29 -19.23
C ASP A 218 -3.64 12.05 -19.61
N SER A 219 -2.93 12.65 -18.63
CA SER A 219 -1.70 13.41 -18.84
C SER A 219 -0.42 12.66 -18.41
N GLU A 220 -0.55 11.42 -17.96
CA GLU A 220 0.59 10.57 -17.62
C GLU A 220 1.37 10.14 -18.88
N PHE A 221 2.66 9.86 -18.72
CA PHE A 221 3.48 9.36 -19.83
C PHE A 221 4.62 8.45 -19.36
N PRO A 222 5.01 7.44 -20.16
CA PRO A 222 6.15 6.60 -19.88
C PRO A 222 7.48 7.30 -20.12
N VAL A 223 8.45 7.09 -19.24
CA VAL A 223 9.84 7.58 -19.39
C VAL A 223 10.64 6.53 -20.15
N TRP A 224 10.49 6.51 -21.49
CA TRP A 224 11.15 5.52 -22.35
C TRP A 224 12.67 5.57 -22.32
N SER A 225 13.25 6.76 -22.14
CA SER A 225 14.71 6.97 -22.08
C SER A 225 15.36 6.27 -20.87
N ALA A 226 14.59 5.95 -19.82
CA ALA A 226 15.06 5.24 -18.64
C ALA A 226 14.57 3.79 -18.60
N ALA A 227 13.76 3.35 -19.58
CA ALA A 227 13.21 2.01 -19.60
C ALA A 227 14.24 0.99 -20.08
N ASN A 228 14.35 -0.13 -19.33
CA ASN A 228 15.29 -1.20 -19.66
C ASN A 228 14.77 -2.58 -19.20
N ILE A 229 15.33 -3.64 -19.76
CA ILE A 229 15.16 -5.02 -19.32
C ILE A 229 16.54 -5.51 -18.85
N GLY A 230 16.68 -5.71 -17.53
CA GLY A 230 17.99 -5.94 -16.95
C GLY A 230 18.90 -4.74 -17.16
N MET A 231 19.99 -4.92 -17.93
CA MET A 231 20.94 -3.86 -18.25
C MET A 231 20.81 -3.30 -19.68
N VAL A 232 19.84 -3.84 -20.48
CA VAL A 232 19.67 -3.46 -21.88
C VAL A 232 18.59 -2.41 -22.02
N PRO A 233 18.88 -1.23 -22.59
CA PRO A 233 17.86 -0.22 -22.88
C PRO A 233 16.73 -0.79 -23.72
N LEU A 234 15.49 -0.40 -23.43
CA LEU A 234 14.33 -0.92 -24.15
C LEU A 234 14.38 -0.59 -25.64
N THR A 235 15.00 0.55 -25.99
CA THR A 235 15.19 1.00 -27.37
C THR A 235 16.23 0.18 -28.16
N GLU A 236 16.97 -0.69 -27.47
CA GLU A 236 18.01 -1.55 -28.05
C GLU A 236 17.66 -3.05 -27.87
N TRP A 237 16.47 -3.37 -27.30
CA TRP A 237 16.05 -4.73 -27.05
C TRP A 237 15.67 -5.43 -28.34
N GLU A 238 16.47 -6.44 -28.73
CA GLU A 238 16.25 -7.24 -29.92
C GLU A 238 15.89 -8.70 -29.59
N GLN A 239 15.07 -9.29 -30.44
CA GLN A 239 14.80 -10.72 -30.49
C GLN A 239 14.91 -11.18 -31.94
N ASP A 240 15.66 -12.26 -32.17
CA ASP A 240 15.93 -12.79 -33.51
C ASP A 240 16.50 -11.72 -34.46
N GLY A 241 17.35 -10.82 -33.96
CA GLY A 241 17.96 -9.74 -34.72
C GLY A 241 17.00 -8.63 -35.15
N LYS A 242 15.85 -8.51 -34.49
CA LYS A 242 14.86 -7.46 -34.74
C LYS A 242 14.55 -6.67 -33.47
N LEU A 243 14.51 -5.37 -33.59
CA LEU A 243 14.08 -4.46 -32.52
C LEU A 243 12.61 -4.77 -32.15
N VAL A 244 12.34 -5.09 -30.89
CA VAL A 244 10.99 -5.44 -30.41
C VAL A 244 10.19 -4.19 -30.05
N PHE A 245 10.82 -3.18 -29.45
CA PHE A 245 10.16 -1.99 -28.94
C PHE A 245 10.39 -0.79 -29.85
N THR A 246 9.84 -0.84 -31.05
CA THR A 246 9.80 0.29 -31.99
C THR A 246 8.97 1.45 -31.42
N ASP A 247 9.00 2.61 -32.06
CA ASP A 247 8.20 3.78 -31.63
C ASP A 247 6.71 3.46 -31.61
N GLU A 248 6.22 2.70 -32.60
CA GLU A 248 4.84 2.28 -32.71
C GLU A 248 4.45 1.34 -31.55
N VAL A 249 5.28 0.35 -31.25
CA VAL A 249 5.05 -0.58 -30.14
C VAL A 249 5.06 0.15 -28.81
N ARG A 250 5.98 1.08 -28.61
CA ARG A 250 6.01 1.89 -27.37
C ARG A 250 4.74 2.75 -27.21
N ALA A 251 4.26 3.36 -28.29
CA ALA A 251 3.02 4.13 -28.29
C ALA A 251 1.80 3.26 -27.98
N GLU A 252 1.73 2.05 -28.53
CA GLU A 252 0.68 1.05 -28.25
C GLU A 252 0.68 0.67 -26.75
N LEU A 253 1.83 0.30 -26.20
CA LEU A 253 1.98 -0.09 -24.79
C LEU A 253 1.63 1.06 -23.83
N ALA A 254 2.00 2.30 -24.16
CA ALA A 254 1.64 3.49 -23.37
C ALA A 254 0.12 3.66 -23.32
N ASN A 255 -0.54 3.60 -24.48
CA ASN A 255 -2.01 3.71 -24.54
C ASN A 255 -2.72 2.55 -23.84
N GLU A 256 -2.16 1.35 -23.91
CA GLU A 256 -2.75 0.19 -23.24
C GLU A 256 -2.60 0.28 -21.71
N ALA A 257 -1.47 0.74 -21.19
CA ALA A 257 -1.26 0.97 -19.76
C ALA A 257 -2.24 2.01 -19.21
N MET A 258 -2.38 3.16 -19.89
CA MET A 258 -3.30 4.23 -19.53
C MET A 258 -4.77 3.77 -19.54
N ARG A 259 -5.16 2.96 -20.53
CA ARG A 259 -6.54 2.49 -20.67
C ARG A 259 -6.89 1.23 -19.87
N ALA A 260 -5.93 0.65 -19.18
CA ALA A 260 -6.16 -0.59 -18.43
C ALA A 260 -7.25 -0.44 -17.35
N ALA A 261 -7.39 0.73 -16.73
CA ALA A 261 -8.43 0.99 -15.75
C ALA A 261 -9.85 0.85 -16.33
N TYR A 262 -10.06 1.30 -17.56
CA TYR A 262 -11.36 1.19 -18.22
C TYR A 262 -11.73 -0.28 -18.50
N LYS A 263 -10.76 -1.09 -18.95
CA LYS A 263 -10.97 -2.53 -19.18
C LYS A 263 -11.37 -3.27 -17.89
N VAL A 264 -10.80 -2.88 -16.73
CA VAL A 264 -11.13 -3.48 -15.42
C VAL A 264 -12.51 -3.05 -14.93
N ILE A 265 -12.96 -1.83 -15.26
CA ILE A 265 -14.27 -1.32 -14.85
C ILE A 265 -15.40 -1.92 -15.71
N GLU A 266 -15.12 -2.21 -16.98
CA GLU A 266 -16.09 -2.77 -17.94
C GLU A 266 -16.32 -4.28 -17.77
N GLY A 267 -15.38 -5.02 -17.16
CA GLY A 267 -15.46 -6.47 -16.89
C GLY A 267 -16.00 -6.80 -15.53
#